data_5e5e52d18b4db52e31c9ec0d312ba342
#
_entry.id   5e5e52d18b4db52e31c9ec0d312ba342
#
_cell.length_a   1.000
_cell.length_b   1.000
_cell.length_c   1.000
_cell.angle_alpha   90.00
_cell.angle_beta   90.00
_cell.angle_gamma   90.00
#
_symmetry.space_group_name_H-M   'P 1'
#
loop_
_entity.id
_entity.type
_entity.pdbx_description
1 polymer ?
#
loop_
_entity_poly.entity_id
_entity_poly.type
_entity_poly.pdbx_seq_one_letter_code
_entity_poly.pdbx_strand_id
1 'polypeptide(L)'
;MILAIDIGNTNIVLGCVEGKKTYFIEGLSTDKAKTELEYAVSLKNVLELYEIPVEQIEGGIISSVVPQVTELCRSAAEKVIKKPVKVVGPGVKTGLNIKLDDPATAGSDLVVVAVAALNEYTCPQIVIDMGTATTMSVLDQKGSFIGGVILPGLRTSLDALVSNAAQLSQTSLTAPKKVIGKNTLDCMKGGMIYGNAASIDGMIERMEEELGCKCTIVATGGLAKAVIPHCRHDIIIDENLLLKGLQIIYEKNR
;
A
#
# COMPACT_ATOMS: atom_id res chain seq x y z
N MET A 1 12.74 -2.98 18.13
CA MET A 1 11.95 -3.08 16.89
C MET A 1 10.47 -2.91 17.14
N ILE A 2 9.65 -2.64 16.11
CA ILE A 2 8.20 -2.55 16.23
C ILE A 2 7.50 -3.52 15.27
N LEU A 3 6.28 -3.93 15.64
CA LEU A 3 5.36 -4.63 14.75
C LEU A 3 4.51 -3.60 13.99
N ALA A 4 4.65 -3.55 12.68
CA ALA A 4 3.89 -2.67 11.79
C ALA A 4 2.86 -3.50 11.01
N ILE A 5 1.60 -3.07 11.00
CA ILE A 5 0.49 -3.77 10.35
C ILE A 5 -0.31 -2.77 9.53
N ASP A 6 -0.63 -3.13 8.29
CA ASP A 6 -1.60 -2.42 7.48
C ASP A 6 -2.77 -3.33 7.12
N ILE A 7 -3.98 -2.89 7.39
CA ILE A 7 -5.20 -3.65 7.16
C ILE A 7 -5.95 -3.06 5.97
N GLY A 8 -5.68 -3.62 4.79
CA GLY A 8 -6.41 -3.33 3.57
C GLY A 8 -7.68 -4.19 3.41
N ASN A 9 -8.50 -3.85 2.43
CA ASN A 9 -9.76 -4.57 2.17
C ASN A 9 -9.58 -6.04 1.76
N THR A 10 -8.46 -6.37 1.12
CA THR A 10 -8.18 -7.72 0.62
C THR A 10 -7.10 -8.42 1.43
N ASN A 11 -6.05 -7.69 1.80
CA ASN A 11 -4.89 -8.24 2.49
C ASN A 11 -4.52 -7.38 3.70
N ILE A 12 -3.99 -8.05 4.71
CA ILE A 12 -3.27 -7.45 5.84
C ILE A 12 -1.80 -7.62 5.56
N VAL A 13 -1.06 -6.53 5.43
CA VAL A 13 0.41 -6.55 5.31
C VAL A 13 1.00 -6.32 6.69
N LEU A 14 1.96 -7.15 7.08
CA LEU A 14 2.63 -7.03 8.37
C LEU A 14 4.13 -7.23 8.24
N GLY A 15 4.87 -6.59 9.13
CA GLY A 15 6.31 -6.73 9.19
C GLY A 15 6.89 -6.24 10.52
N CYS A 16 8.10 -6.68 10.82
CA CYS A 16 8.89 -6.11 11.91
C CYS A 16 9.94 -5.16 11.34
N VAL A 17 10.01 -3.95 11.90
CA VAL A 17 10.92 -2.90 11.42
C VAL A 17 11.71 -2.27 12.58
N GLU A 18 12.95 -1.89 12.29
CA GLU A 18 13.84 -1.21 13.24
C GLU A 18 14.83 -0.33 12.49
N GLY A 19 14.70 0.98 12.63
CA GLY A 19 15.50 1.94 11.86
C GLY A 19 15.28 1.74 10.37
N LYS A 20 16.36 1.45 9.62
CA LYS A 20 16.28 1.17 8.17
C LYS A 20 16.09 -0.31 7.83
N LYS A 21 16.04 -1.17 8.84
CA LYS A 21 15.95 -2.62 8.64
C LYS A 21 14.52 -3.10 8.71
N THR A 22 14.07 -3.74 7.65
CA THR A 22 12.85 -4.57 7.62
C THR A 22 13.27 -6.02 7.77
N TYR A 23 12.76 -6.69 8.80
CA TYR A 23 13.11 -8.09 9.09
C TYR A 23 12.34 -9.05 8.21
N PHE A 24 11.07 -8.75 7.96
CA PHE A 24 10.21 -9.47 7.03
C PHE A 24 9.04 -8.59 6.61
N ILE A 25 8.40 -8.96 5.50
CA ILE A 25 7.09 -8.48 5.05
C ILE A 25 6.27 -9.69 4.66
N GLU A 26 5.08 -9.82 5.25
CA GLU A 26 4.14 -10.89 4.94
C GLU A 26 2.73 -10.38 4.75
N GLY A 27 1.93 -11.17 4.01
CA GLY A 27 0.53 -10.91 3.74
C GLY A 27 -0.38 -11.98 4.34
N LEU A 28 -1.41 -11.53 5.07
CA LEU A 28 -2.53 -12.37 5.46
C LEU A 28 -3.78 -11.90 4.72
N SER A 29 -4.72 -12.80 4.46
CA SER A 29 -6.02 -12.40 3.92
C SER A 29 -6.81 -11.61 4.96
N THR A 30 -7.44 -10.51 4.54
CA THR A 30 -8.41 -9.80 5.36
C THR A 30 -9.71 -10.60 5.38
N ASP A 31 -10.01 -11.21 6.52
CA ASP A 31 -11.21 -12.02 6.71
C ASP A 31 -12.04 -11.45 7.87
N LYS A 32 -13.19 -10.90 7.56
CA LYS A 32 -14.11 -10.29 8.53
C LYS A 32 -14.81 -11.32 9.42
N ALA A 33 -14.76 -12.61 9.08
CA ALA A 33 -15.33 -13.68 9.87
C ALA A 33 -14.36 -14.24 10.93
N LYS A 34 -13.05 -13.93 10.82
CA LYS A 34 -12.05 -14.37 11.80
C LYS A 34 -12.25 -13.69 13.15
N THR A 35 -12.04 -14.50 14.19
CA THR A 35 -11.99 -14.05 15.58
C THR A 35 -10.64 -13.43 15.91
N GLU A 36 -10.58 -12.71 17.04
CA GLU A 36 -9.32 -12.20 17.62
C GLU A 36 -8.28 -13.31 17.80
N LEU A 37 -8.70 -14.51 18.27
CA LEU A 37 -7.80 -15.63 18.50
C LEU A 37 -7.16 -16.14 17.20
N GLU A 38 -7.94 -16.24 16.11
CA GLU A 38 -7.42 -16.69 14.83
C GLU A 38 -6.40 -15.70 14.26
N TYR A 39 -6.63 -14.40 14.41
CA TYR A 39 -5.62 -13.39 14.07
C TYR A 39 -4.38 -13.48 14.97
N ALA A 40 -4.56 -13.68 16.28
CA ALA A 40 -3.44 -13.84 17.21
C ALA A 40 -2.58 -15.06 16.86
N VAL A 41 -3.19 -16.21 16.53
CA VAL A 41 -2.48 -17.41 16.09
C VAL A 41 -1.74 -17.14 14.78
N SER A 42 -2.37 -16.46 13.82
CA SER A 42 -1.73 -16.12 12.54
C SER A 42 -0.50 -15.21 12.76
N LEU A 43 -0.63 -14.16 13.59
CA LEU A 43 0.47 -13.25 13.93
C LEU A 43 1.61 -13.99 14.65
N LYS A 44 1.28 -14.82 15.62
CA LYS A 44 2.27 -15.62 16.36
C LYS A 44 3.05 -16.53 15.41
N ASN A 45 2.36 -17.26 14.54
CA ASN A 45 3.00 -18.16 13.58
C ASN A 45 3.93 -17.41 12.62
N VAL A 46 3.56 -16.21 12.16
CA VAL A 46 4.44 -15.39 11.31
C VAL A 46 5.69 -14.98 12.07
N LEU A 47 5.56 -14.50 13.33
CA LEU A 47 6.74 -14.13 14.14
C LEU A 47 7.66 -15.33 14.40
N GLU A 48 7.10 -16.50 14.70
CA GLU A 48 7.85 -17.76 14.87
C GLU A 48 8.55 -18.20 13.57
N LEU A 49 7.88 -18.09 12.41
CA LEU A 49 8.43 -18.44 11.10
C LEU A 49 9.68 -17.62 10.76
N TYR A 50 9.71 -16.35 11.18
CA TYR A 50 10.83 -15.44 10.97
C TYR A 50 11.77 -15.34 12.17
N GLU A 51 11.62 -16.23 13.14
CA GLU A 51 12.45 -16.31 14.34
C GLU A 51 12.55 -14.96 15.08
N ILE A 52 11.46 -14.19 15.12
CA ILE A 52 11.38 -12.89 15.80
C ILE A 52 11.05 -13.11 17.28
N PRO A 53 11.98 -12.82 18.22
CA PRO A 53 11.67 -12.88 19.64
C PRO A 53 10.70 -11.78 20.02
N VAL A 54 9.55 -12.17 20.60
CA VAL A 54 8.48 -11.23 20.99
C VAL A 54 8.98 -10.20 22.00
N GLU A 55 9.94 -10.56 22.83
CA GLU A 55 10.56 -9.70 23.85
C GLU A 55 11.32 -8.51 23.25
N GLN A 56 11.79 -8.62 22.00
CA GLN A 56 12.46 -7.55 21.27
C GLN A 56 11.50 -6.55 20.62
N ILE A 57 10.20 -6.88 20.60
CA ILE A 57 9.17 -5.99 20.06
C ILE A 57 8.76 -5.03 21.20
N GLU A 58 9.01 -3.74 21.01
CA GLU A 58 8.73 -2.69 21.99
C GLU A 58 7.31 -2.11 21.89
N GLY A 59 6.59 -2.41 20.79
CA GLY A 59 5.21 -2.00 20.56
C GLY A 59 4.78 -2.27 19.12
N GLY A 60 3.54 -1.89 18.82
CA GLY A 60 2.99 -2.03 17.47
C GLY A 60 2.28 -0.79 16.97
N ILE A 61 2.07 -0.73 15.65
CA ILE A 61 1.28 0.30 15.00
C ILE A 61 0.47 -0.32 13.86
N ILE A 62 -0.77 0.11 13.73
CA ILE A 62 -1.71 -0.34 12.71
C ILE A 62 -2.18 0.85 11.87
N SER A 63 -2.13 0.72 10.54
CA SER A 63 -2.96 1.46 9.60
C SER A 63 -4.12 0.57 9.19
N SER A 64 -5.31 1.13 9.01
CA SER A 64 -6.46 0.33 8.60
C SER A 64 -7.51 1.15 7.86
N VAL A 65 -8.04 0.55 6.80
CA VAL A 65 -9.23 1.02 6.08
C VAL A 65 -10.42 0.04 6.24
N VAL A 66 -10.32 -0.89 7.21
CA VAL A 66 -11.35 -1.90 7.50
C VAL A 66 -11.74 -1.85 8.98
N PRO A 67 -12.64 -0.94 9.41
CA PRO A 67 -12.98 -0.73 10.82
C PRO A 67 -13.40 -2.00 11.56
N GLN A 68 -14.10 -2.91 10.88
CA GLN A 68 -14.60 -4.17 11.45
C GLN A 68 -13.48 -5.14 11.89
N VAL A 69 -12.29 -5.03 11.29
CA VAL A 69 -11.13 -5.91 11.56
C VAL A 69 -10.09 -5.21 12.43
N THR A 70 -10.08 -3.89 12.44
CA THR A 70 -9.06 -3.07 13.13
C THR A 70 -8.92 -3.43 14.59
N GLU A 71 -10.02 -3.44 15.33
CA GLU A 71 -9.98 -3.70 16.78
C GLU A 71 -9.62 -5.16 17.08
N LEU A 72 -10.10 -6.10 16.27
CA LEU A 72 -9.74 -7.52 16.40
C LEU A 72 -8.23 -7.72 16.20
N CYS A 73 -7.67 -7.12 15.15
CA CYS A 73 -6.23 -7.21 14.89
C CYS A 73 -5.40 -6.47 15.95
N ARG A 74 -5.88 -5.33 16.46
CA ARG A 74 -5.21 -4.59 17.54
C ARG A 74 -5.11 -5.46 18.80
N SER A 75 -6.25 -5.99 19.25
CA SER A 75 -6.31 -6.87 20.43
C SER A 75 -5.48 -8.14 20.23
N ALA A 76 -5.53 -8.74 19.05
CA ALA A 76 -4.71 -9.91 18.69
C ALA A 76 -3.22 -9.60 18.79
N ALA A 77 -2.79 -8.48 18.21
CA ALA A 77 -1.39 -8.06 18.25
C ALA A 77 -0.94 -7.78 19.69
N GLU A 78 -1.71 -7.03 20.48
CA GLU A 78 -1.42 -6.77 21.91
C GLU A 78 -1.34 -8.07 22.73
N LYS A 79 -2.20 -9.04 22.44
CA LYS A 79 -2.17 -10.36 23.08
C LYS A 79 -0.88 -11.12 22.79
N VAL A 80 -0.37 -11.02 21.55
CA VAL A 80 0.85 -11.71 21.11
C VAL A 80 2.09 -11.02 21.64
N ILE A 81 2.24 -9.69 21.38
CA ILE A 81 3.48 -8.98 21.71
C ILE A 81 3.54 -8.49 23.17
N LYS A 82 2.43 -8.54 23.91
CA LYS A 82 2.30 -8.05 25.31
C LYS A 82 2.72 -6.57 25.47
N LYS A 83 2.50 -5.78 24.45
CA LYS A 83 2.81 -4.35 24.40
C LYS A 83 1.66 -3.60 23.72
N PRO A 84 1.50 -2.28 23.98
CA PRO A 84 0.45 -1.50 23.37
C PRO A 84 0.64 -1.39 21.86
N VAL A 85 -0.48 -1.37 21.14
CA VAL A 85 -0.53 -1.20 19.68
C VAL A 85 -1.36 0.04 19.36
N LYS A 86 -0.72 1.00 18.68
CA LYS A 86 -1.34 2.25 18.24
C LYS A 86 -2.09 2.02 16.92
N VAL A 87 -3.16 2.77 16.72
CA VAL A 87 -3.89 2.79 15.44
C VAL A 87 -3.75 4.18 14.83
N VAL A 88 -3.32 4.25 13.58
CA VAL A 88 -3.21 5.52 12.83
C VAL A 88 -4.63 6.07 12.61
N GLY A 89 -4.84 7.29 13.05
CA GLY A 89 -6.15 7.95 12.97
C GLY A 89 -6.16 9.31 13.68
N PRO A 90 -7.34 9.85 13.97
CA PRO A 90 -7.46 11.13 14.65
C PRO A 90 -6.65 11.19 15.95
N GLY A 91 -5.87 12.26 16.11
CA GLY A 91 -5.02 12.47 17.29
C GLY A 91 -3.59 11.89 17.17
N VAL A 92 -3.31 11.07 16.18
CA VAL A 92 -1.96 10.55 15.93
C VAL A 92 -1.15 11.58 15.13
N LYS A 93 0.04 11.93 15.62
CA LYS A 93 0.94 12.87 14.96
C LYS A 93 1.62 12.20 13.77
N THR A 94 1.26 12.56 12.56
CA THR A 94 1.89 12.05 11.34
C THR A 94 3.05 12.93 10.88
N GLY A 95 2.98 14.22 11.13
CA GLY A 95 3.90 15.24 10.60
C GLY A 95 3.62 15.60 9.14
N LEU A 96 2.56 15.05 8.55
CA LEU A 96 2.11 15.37 7.20
C LEU A 96 1.10 16.53 7.26
N ASN A 97 1.33 17.55 6.45
CA ASN A 97 0.35 18.62 6.25
C ASN A 97 -0.65 18.18 5.16
N ILE A 98 -1.91 17.98 5.54
CA ILE A 98 -2.97 17.52 4.63
C ILE A 98 -3.83 18.71 4.23
N LYS A 99 -3.89 19.02 2.93
CA LYS A 99 -4.63 20.13 2.32
C LYS A 99 -5.79 19.64 1.45
N LEU A 100 -6.47 18.59 1.88
CA LEU A 100 -7.71 18.15 1.25
C LEU A 100 -8.88 19.02 1.72
N ASP A 101 -9.96 19.05 0.95
CA ASP A 101 -11.21 19.72 1.33
C ASP A 101 -11.74 19.21 2.67
N ASP A 102 -11.67 17.90 2.89
CA ASP A 102 -11.92 17.25 4.17
C ASP A 102 -10.74 16.32 4.51
N PRO A 103 -9.80 16.77 5.35
CA PRO A 103 -8.65 15.94 5.75
C PRO A 103 -9.01 14.63 6.45
N ALA A 104 -10.21 14.53 7.06
CA ALA A 104 -10.65 13.32 7.77
C ALA A 104 -11.01 12.18 6.79
N THR A 105 -11.23 12.49 5.52
CA THR A 105 -11.52 11.50 4.47
C THR A 105 -10.27 10.83 3.89
N ALA A 106 -9.06 11.32 4.24
CA ALA A 106 -7.83 10.69 3.82
C ALA A 106 -7.71 9.29 4.44
N GLY A 107 -7.61 8.27 3.61
CA GLY A 107 -7.33 6.91 4.08
C GLY A 107 -6.02 6.86 4.87
N SER A 108 -5.99 6.10 5.96
CA SER A 108 -4.78 5.98 6.77
C SER A 108 -3.59 5.39 6.00
N ASP A 109 -3.84 4.50 5.06
CA ASP A 109 -2.88 3.92 4.12
C ASP A 109 -2.21 5.02 3.27
N LEU A 110 -3.01 5.92 2.67
CA LEU A 110 -2.50 7.05 1.88
C LEU A 110 -1.62 7.98 2.72
N VAL A 111 -2.05 8.26 3.95
CA VAL A 111 -1.28 9.08 4.89
C VAL A 111 0.04 8.41 5.23
N VAL A 112 0.04 7.13 5.51
CA VAL A 112 1.24 6.36 5.89
C VAL A 112 2.27 6.34 4.76
N VAL A 113 1.87 6.02 3.52
CA VAL A 113 2.80 6.01 2.39
C VAL A 113 3.31 7.41 2.04
N ALA A 114 2.45 8.45 2.17
CA ALA A 114 2.86 9.84 1.98
C ALA A 114 3.89 10.30 3.03
N VAL A 115 3.74 9.91 4.29
CA VAL A 115 4.72 10.18 5.35
C VAL A 115 6.07 9.54 5.05
N ALA A 116 6.08 8.29 4.58
CA ALA A 116 7.31 7.62 4.18
C ALA A 116 7.96 8.33 2.99
N ALA A 117 7.21 8.60 1.94
CA ALA A 117 7.71 9.24 0.75
C ALA A 117 8.29 10.63 1.05
N LEU A 118 7.61 11.43 1.91
CA LEU A 118 8.09 12.74 2.35
C LEU A 118 9.45 12.67 3.08
N ASN A 119 9.72 11.59 3.80
CA ASN A 119 10.98 11.44 4.54
C ASN A 119 12.12 10.84 3.69
N GLU A 120 11.80 10.07 2.65
CA GLU A 120 12.80 9.33 1.87
C GLU A 120 13.15 10.02 0.54
N TYR A 121 12.24 10.82 -0.02
CA TYR A 121 12.37 11.36 -1.38
C TYR A 121 12.14 12.87 -1.43
N THR A 122 12.62 13.50 -2.50
CA THR A 122 12.49 14.96 -2.70
C THR A 122 11.13 15.34 -3.28
N CYS A 123 10.54 16.43 -2.76
CA CYS A 123 9.30 17.02 -3.28
C CYS A 123 9.56 17.94 -4.49
N PRO A 124 8.56 18.12 -5.39
CA PRO A 124 7.22 17.51 -5.34
C PRO A 124 7.23 16.04 -5.71
N GLN A 125 6.19 15.31 -5.28
CA GLN A 125 6.13 13.85 -5.45
C GLN A 125 4.76 13.38 -5.94
N ILE A 126 4.78 12.28 -6.70
CA ILE A 126 3.60 11.45 -6.98
C ILE A 126 3.87 10.08 -6.35
N VAL A 127 3.06 9.69 -5.38
CA VAL A 127 3.17 8.41 -4.69
C VAL A 127 2.07 7.48 -5.20
N ILE A 128 2.47 6.38 -5.83
CA ILE A 128 1.58 5.39 -6.44
C ILE A 128 1.51 4.17 -5.52
N ASP A 129 0.32 3.80 -5.08
CA ASP A 129 0.10 2.53 -4.39
C ASP A 129 -0.77 1.60 -5.24
N MET A 130 -0.25 0.42 -5.57
CA MET A 130 -0.88 -0.56 -6.44
C MET A 130 -1.44 -1.74 -5.63
N GLY A 131 -2.53 -1.49 -4.93
CA GLY A 131 -3.29 -2.44 -4.12
C GLY A 131 -4.61 -2.89 -4.76
N THR A 132 -5.66 -3.01 -3.93
CA THR A 132 -7.05 -3.27 -4.35
C THR A 132 -7.57 -2.16 -5.26
N ALA A 133 -7.22 -0.93 -4.96
CA ALA A 133 -7.25 0.21 -5.88
C ALA A 133 -5.81 0.58 -6.27
N THR A 134 -5.63 1.28 -7.38
CA THR A 134 -4.40 2.01 -7.67
C THR A 134 -4.63 3.46 -7.32
N THR A 135 -3.93 3.96 -6.32
CA THR A 135 -4.00 5.36 -5.91
C THR A 135 -2.76 6.10 -6.35
N MET A 136 -2.90 7.38 -6.69
CA MET A 136 -1.78 8.27 -7.00
C MET A 136 -1.96 9.53 -6.16
N SER A 137 -1.17 9.68 -5.12
CA SER A 137 -1.20 10.78 -4.15
C SER A 137 -0.14 11.82 -4.50
N VAL A 138 -0.49 13.10 -4.40
CA VAL A 138 0.40 14.21 -4.75
C VAL A 138 0.86 14.97 -3.50
N LEU A 139 2.17 15.09 -3.37
CA LEU A 139 2.81 15.96 -2.40
C LEU A 139 3.39 17.20 -3.11
N ASP A 140 2.98 18.39 -2.69
CA ASP A 140 3.44 19.65 -3.28
C ASP A 140 4.93 19.93 -2.96
N GLN A 141 5.48 21.02 -3.51
CA GLN A 141 6.87 21.44 -3.28
C GLN A 141 7.19 21.66 -1.78
N LYS A 142 6.17 21.90 -0.95
CA LYS A 142 6.33 22.08 0.51
C LYS A 142 6.12 20.78 1.29
N GLY A 143 5.90 19.65 0.60
CA GLY A 143 5.62 18.35 1.20
C GLY A 143 4.20 18.24 1.78
N SER A 144 3.26 19.09 1.35
CA SER A 144 1.86 18.96 1.75
C SER A 144 1.14 17.97 0.84
N PHE A 145 0.33 17.09 1.41
CA PHE A 145 -0.58 16.23 0.67
C PHE A 145 -1.76 17.06 0.15
N ILE A 146 -1.83 17.25 -1.16
CA ILE A 146 -2.78 18.16 -1.80
C ILE A 146 -3.92 17.47 -2.54
N GLY A 147 -3.88 16.16 -2.66
CA GLY A 147 -4.90 15.37 -3.36
C GLY A 147 -4.32 14.22 -4.15
N GLY A 148 -5.13 13.67 -5.03
CA GLY A 148 -4.71 12.54 -5.86
C GLY A 148 -5.85 11.97 -6.68
N VAL A 149 -5.61 10.79 -7.25
CA VAL A 149 -6.62 10.04 -7.99
C VAL A 149 -6.70 8.60 -7.51
N ILE A 150 -7.84 7.99 -7.72
CA ILE A 150 -8.11 6.59 -7.40
C ILE A 150 -8.57 5.90 -8.68
N LEU A 151 -7.86 4.86 -9.08
CA LEU A 151 -8.23 4.00 -10.21
C LEU A 151 -8.55 2.59 -9.69
N PRO A 152 -9.33 1.79 -10.43
CA PRO A 152 -9.48 0.38 -10.11
C PRO A 152 -8.12 -0.31 -10.11
N GLY A 153 -7.84 -1.12 -9.07
CA GLY A 153 -6.61 -1.91 -9.03
C GLY A 153 -6.57 -2.98 -10.12
N LEU A 154 -5.38 -3.42 -10.46
CA LEU A 154 -5.16 -4.36 -11.57
C LEU A 154 -5.92 -5.69 -11.39
N ARG A 155 -5.91 -6.25 -10.18
CA ARG A 155 -6.66 -7.48 -9.85
C ARG A 155 -8.17 -7.23 -9.92
N THR A 156 -8.64 -6.15 -9.32
CA THR A 156 -10.04 -5.73 -9.34
C THR A 156 -10.56 -5.56 -10.76
N SER A 157 -9.76 -4.93 -11.64
CA SER A 157 -10.09 -4.75 -13.06
C SER A 157 -10.20 -6.08 -13.80
N LEU A 158 -9.26 -7.01 -13.56
CA LEU A 158 -9.30 -8.34 -14.17
C LEU A 158 -10.53 -9.13 -13.70
N ASP A 159 -10.81 -9.14 -12.40
CA ASP A 159 -11.93 -9.87 -11.82
C ASP A 159 -13.27 -9.30 -12.31
N ALA A 160 -13.38 -7.97 -12.42
CA ALA A 160 -14.55 -7.32 -13.00
C ALA A 160 -14.74 -7.66 -14.49
N LEU A 161 -13.65 -7.69 -15.27
CA LEU A 161 -13.72 -8.07 -16.69
C LEU A 161 -14.18 -9.53 -16.86
N VAL A 162 -13.60 -10.44 -16.10
CA VAL A 162 -13.96 -11.88 -16.18
C VAL A 162 -15.39 -12.14 -15.71
N SER A 163 -15.84 -11.47 -14.64
CA SER A 163 -17.21 -11.67 -14.13
C SER A 163 -18.30 -11.11 -15.05
N ASN A 164 -17.98 -10.12 -15.88
CA ASN A 164 -18.96 -9.47 -16.78
C ASN A 164 -18.85 -9.93 -18.25
N ALA A 165 -17.86 -10.78 -18.59
CA ALA A 165 -17.66 -11.23 -19.98
C ALA A 165 -17.59 -12.75 -20.05
N ALA A 166 -18.72 -13.38 -20.44
CA ALA A 166 -18.92 -14.83 -20.38
C ALA A 166 -17.85 -15.68 -21.10
N GLN A 167 -17.14 -15.13 -22.08
CA GLN A 167 -16.10 -15.85 -22.83
C GLN A 167 -14.67 -15.59 -22.32
N LEU A 168 -14.51 -14.74 -21.31
CA LEU A 168 -13.19 -14.43 -20.75
C LEU A 168 -12.96 -15.25 -19.48
N SER A 169 -11.76 -15.80 -19.35
CA SER A 169 -11.35 -16.59 -18.19
C SER A 169 -10.23 -15.91 -17.42
N GLN A 170 -10.06 -16.30 -16.18
CA GLN A 170 -8.95 -15.82 -15.34
C GLN A 170 -7.59 -16.05 -16.02
N THR A 171 -6.70 -15.07 -15.86
CA THR A 171 -5.35 -15.13 -16.39
C THR A 171 -4.33 -14.59 -15.38
N SER A 172 -3.06 -14.89 -15.58
CA SER A 172 -1.99 -14.32 -14.75
C SER A 172 -1.76 -12.85 -15.08
N LEU A 173 -1.40 -12.07 -14.08
CA LEU A 173 -1.02 -10.66 -14.22
C LEU A 173 0.48 -10.56 -14.60
N THR A 174 0.82 -11.07 -15.76
CA THR A 174 2.18 -11.06 -16.33
C THR A 174 2.16 -10.44 -17.72
N ALA A 175 3.19 -9.66 -18.04
CA ALA A 175 3.27 -9.04 -19.35
C ALA A 175 3.42 -10.09 -20.46
N PRO A 176 2.65 -10.00 -21.56
CA PRO A 176 2.87 -10.81 -22.73
C PRO A 176 4.11 -10.31 -23.49
N LYS A 177 4.67 -11.15 -24.36
CA LYS A 177 5.85 -10.79 -25.16
C LYS A 177 5.62 -9.61 -26.12
N LYS A 178 4.38 -9.37 -26.51
CA LYS A 178 3.99 -8.30 -27.46
C LYS A 178 2.74 -7.61 -26.96
N VAL A 179 2.65 -6.31 -27.20
CA VAL A 179 1.44 -5.51 -26.87
C VAL A 179 0.23 -6.01 -27.66
N ILE A 180 0.41 -6.31 -28.93
CA ILE A 180 -0.64 -6.85 -29.80
C ILE A 180 -0.69 -8.36 -29.59
N GLY A 181 -1.66 -8.83 -28.81
CA GLY A 181 -1.96 -10.23 -28.60
C GLY A 181 -2.59 -10.90 -29.84
N LYS A 182 -2.31 -12.19 -30.03
CA LYS A 182 -2.89 -12.97 -31.12
C LYS A 182 -3.89 -14.05 -30.64
N ASN A 183 -4.15 -14.10 -29.35
CA ASN A 183 -5.16 -14.93 -28.71
C ASN A 183 -5.77 -14.15 -27.53
N THR A 184 -6.91 -14.61 -27.04
CA THR A 184 -7.67 -13.92 -25.99
C THR A 184 -6.83 -13.70 -24.71
N LEU A 185 -6.05 -14.68 -24.28
CA LEU A 185 -5.24 -14.55 -23.06
C LEU A 185 -4.15 -13.50 -23.18
N ASP A 186 -3.43 -13.47 -24.32
CA ASP A 186 -2.41 -12.43 -24.56
C ASP A 186 -3.03 -11.05 -24.73
N CYS A 187 -4.21 -10.95 -25.36
CA CYS A 187 -4.95 -9.68 -25.45
C CYS A 187 -5.34 -9.17 -24.05
N MET A 188 -5.87 -10.05 -23.19
CA MET A 188 -6.21 -9.68 -21.81
C MET A 188 -4.97 -9.26 -21.00
N LYS A 189 -3.90 -10.05 -21.06
CA LYS A 189 -2.63 -9.71 -20.37
C LYS A 189 -2.07 -8.38 -20.85
N GLY A 190 -2.07 -8.15 -22.18
CA GLY A 190 -1.62 -6.89 -22.77
C GLY A 190 -2.43 -5.70 -22.28
N GLY A 191 -3.77 -5.82 -22.29
CA GLY A 191 -4.68 -4.81 -21.76
C GLY A 191 -4.45 -4.53 -20.27
N MET A 192 -4.32 -5.60 -19.45
CA MET A 192 -4.07 -5.44 -18.02
C MET A 192 -2.72 -4.75 -17.73
N ILE A 193 -1.63 -5.23 -18.30
CA ILE A 193 -0.29 -4.72 -17.95
C ILE A 193 0.03 -3.41 -18.68
N TYR A 194 0.02 -3.44 -20.02
CA TYR A 194 0.41 -2.25 -20.81
C TYR A 194 -0.64 -1.14 -20.77
N GLY A 195 -1.94 -1.52 -20.63
CA GLY A 195 -3.02 -0.54 -20.46
C GLY A 195 -2.91 0.19 -19.13
N ASN A 196 -2.59 -0.51 -18.03
CA ASN A 196 -2.35 0.14 -16.73
C ASN A 196 -1.07 0.98 -16.74
N ALA A 197 0.03 0.50 -17.33
CA ALA A 197 1.25 1.29 -17.50
C ALA A 197 0.98 2.60 -18.26
N ALA A 198 0.27 2.52 -19.38
CA ALA A 198 -0.11 3.72 -20.15
C ALA A 198 -1.04 4.67 -19.38
N SER A 199 -1.94 4.12 -18.56
CA SER A 199 -2.81 4.92 -17.68
C SER A 199 -1.99 5.66 -16.61
N ILE A 200 -1.03 4.98 -15.98
CA ILE A 200 -0.12 5.59 -14.99
C ILE A 200 0.69 6.71 -15.65
N ASP A 201 1.34 6.42 -16.79
CA ASP A 201 2.12 7.43 -17.53
C ASP A 201 1.27 8.64 -17.86
N GLY A 202 0.09 8.44 -18.44
CA GLY A 202 -0.80 9.54 -18.81
C GLY A 202 -1.35 10.33 -17.62
N MET A 203 -1.49 9.71 -16.45
CA MET A 203 -1.88 10.42 -15.23
C MET A 203 -0.72 11.22 -14.66
N ILE A 204 0.49 10.69 -14.68
CA ILE A 204 1.70 11.43 -14.28
C ILE A 204 1.84 12.70 -15.12
N GLU A 205 1.73 12.59 -16.44
CA GLU A 205 1.82 13.73 -17.36
C GLU A 205 0.81 14.83 -16.98
N ARG A 206 -0.46 14.48 -16.75
CA ARG A 206 -1.52 15.42 -16.39
C ARG A 206 -1.31 16.07 -15.01
N MET A 207 -0.83 15.30 -14.05
CA MET A 207 -0.52 15.83 -12.72
C MET A 207 0.66 16.80 -12.77
N GLU A 208 1.72 16.47 -13.51
CA GLU A 208 2.86 17.35 -13.70
C GLU A 208 2.50 18.64 -14.46
N GLU A 209 1.62 18.54 -15.49
CA GLU A 209 1.07 19.70 -16.20
C GLU A 209 0.29 20.63 -15.25
N GLU A 210 -0.58 20.06 -14.40
CA GLU A 210 -1.35 20.81 -13.41
C GLU A 210 -0.46 21.47 -12.34
N LEU A 211 0.59 20.76 -11.90
CA LEU A 211 1.57 21.28 -10.94
C LEU A 211 2.55 22.29 -11.56
N GLY A 212 2.70 22.29 -12.87
CA GLY A 212 3.67 23.13 -13.60
C GLY A 212 5.12 22.71 -13.37
N CYS A 213 5.39 21.50 -12.90
CA CYS A 213 6.75 21.01 -12.61
C CYS A 213 6.84 19.49 -12.67
N LYS A 214 8.07 18.97 -12.81
CA LYS A 214 8.37 17.54 -12.71
C LYS A 214 8.37 17.07 -11.27
N CYS A 215 7.93 15.81 -11.07
CA CYS A 215 7.82 15.18 -9.77
C CYS A 215 8.81 14.02 -9.61
N THR A 216 9.22 13.75 -8.38
CA THR A 216 9.76 12.44 -8.01
C THR A 216 8.60 11.45 -7.93
N ILE A 217 8.69 10.33 -8.66
CA ILE A 217 7.61 9.35 -8.75
C ILE A 217 8.03 8.09 -8.01
N VAL A 218 7.25 7.70 -7.03
CA VAL A 218 7.51 6.53 -6.19
C VAL A 218 6.32 5.59 -6.24
N ALA A 219 6.55 4.30 -6.46
CA ALA A 219 5.51 3.28 -6.50
C ALA A 219 5.72 2.23 -5.41
N THR A 220 4.62 1.79 -4.81
CA THR A 220 4.55 0.70 -3.85
C THR A 220 3.34 -0.19 -4.14
N GLY A 221 3.12 -1.18 -3.29
CA GLY A 221 2.01 -2.13 -3.43
C GLY A 221 2.40 -3.41 -4.15
N GLY A 222 1.65 -4.47 -3.87
CA GLY A 222 1.98 -5.84 -4.29
C GLY A 222 2.00 -6.08 -5.80
N LEU A 223 1.41 -5.18 -6.60
CA LEU A 223 1.35 -5.28 -8.06
C LEU A 223 2.27 -4.29 -8.79
N ALA A 224 3.00 -3.44 -8.05
CA ALA A 224 3.91 -2.45 -8.65
C ALA A 224 4.95 -3.11 -9.57
N LYS A 225 5.60 -4.17 -9.12
CA LYS A 225 6.60 -4.91 -9.94
C LYS A 225 6.06 -5.48 -11.25
N ALA A 226 4.76 -5.74 -11.33
CA ALA A 226 4.16 -6.29 -12.54
C ALA A 226 3.90 -5.22 -13.62
N VAL A 227 3.70 -3.97 -13.23
CA VAL A 227 3.27 -2.89 -14.13
C VAL A 227 4.35 -1.84 -14.34
N ILE A 228 4.98 -1.35 -13.27
CA ILE A 228 5.92 -0.23 -13.31
C ILE A 228 7.08 -0.43 -14.31
N PRO A 229 7.68 -1.62 -14.47
CA PRO A 229 8.73 -1.84 -15.48
C PRO A 229 8.29 -1.62 -16.93
N HIS A 230 6.98 -1.48 -17.17
CA HIS A 230 6.38 -1.23 -18.49
C HIS A 230 5.92 0.21 -18.68
N CYS A 231 6.07 1.06 -17.65
CA CYS A 231 5.88 2.50 -17.76
C CYS A 231 7.04 3.15 -18.53
N ARG A 232 6.78 4.36 -19.07
CA ARG A 232 7.77 5.16 -19.77
C ARG A 232 8.48 6.17 -18.88
N HIS A 233 7.83 6.53 -17.76
CA HIS A 233 8.40 7.40 -16.74
C HIS A 233 9.41 6.63 -15.89
N ASP A 234 10.39 7.36 -15.36
CA ASP A 234 11.30 6.83 -14.34
C ASP A 234 10.59 6.82 -12.98
N ILE A 235 10.25 5.63 -12.52
CA ILE A 235 9.44 5.41 -11.31
C ILE A 235 10.23 4.53 -10.34
N ILE A 236 10.48 5.04 -9.15
CA ILE A 236 11.16 4.31 -8.08
C ILE A 236 10.18 3.31 -7.46
N ILE A 237 10.54 2.03 -7.41
CA ILE A 237 9.75 1.03 -6.69
C ILE A 237 10.30 0.89 -5.27
N ASP A 238 9.46 1.17 -4.27
CA ASP A 238 9.78 0.99 -2.85
C ASP A 238 8.72 0.11 -2.18
N GLU A 239 9.01 -1.17 -2.07
CA GLU A 239 8.08 -2.16 -1.46
C GLU A 239 7.91 -1.99 0.04
N ASN A 240 8.86 -1.31 0.70
CA ASN A 240 8.86 -1.10 2.15
C ASN A 240 8.17 0.22 2.56
N LEU A 241 7.68 1.01 1.60
CA LEU A 241 7.22 2.37 1.84
C LEU A 241 6.17 2.43 2.96
N LEU A 242 5.22 1.53 2.94
CA LEU A 242 4.16 1.45 3.94
C LEU A 242 4.70 1.15 5.35
N LEU A 243 5.58 0.15 5.49
CA LEU A 243 6.15 -0.19 6.80
C LEU A 243 7.07 0.92 7.33
N LYS A 244 7.83 1.58 6.45
CA LYS A 244 8.62 2.78 6.79
C LYS A 244 7.74 3.90 7.33
N GLY A 245 6.61 4.17 6.68
CA GLY A 245 5.67 5.20 7.12
C GLY A 245 5.08 4.90 8.49
N LEU A 246 4.68 3.65 8.73
CA LEU A 246 4.20 3.20 10.03
C LEU A 246 5.27 3.39 11.12
N GLN A 247 6.53 3.04 10.83
CA GLN A 247 7.62 3.24 11.78
C GLN A 247 7.82 4.72 12.11
N ILE A 248 7.88 5.59 11.10
CA ILE A 248 8.06 7.03 11.29
C ILE A 248 6.93 7.61 12.16
N ILE A 249 5.69 7.21 11.90
CA ILE A 249 4.53 7.63 12.70
C ILE A 249 4.63 7.09 14.12
N TYR A 250 5.02 5.82 14.31
CA TYR A 250 5.21 5.25 15.63
C TYR A 250 6.23 6.04 16.45
N GLU A 251 7.39 6.35 15.87
CA GLU A 251 8.47 7.11 16.52
C GLU A 251 8.04 8.53 16.91
N LYS A 252 7.23 9.20 16.09
CA LYS A 252 6.67 10.53 16.41
C LYS A 252 5.65 10.51 17.57
N ASN A 253 5.16 9.34 17.97
CA ASN A 253 4.10 9.16 18.98
C ASN A 253 4.56 8.29 20.17
N ARG A 254 5.85 8.10 20.32
CA ARG A 254 6.45 7.46 21.52
C ARG A 254 6.09 8.19 22.79
#